data_0f1b6d6386787fd806b9ec55c8022ce9
#
_entry.id   0f1b6d6386787fd806b9ec55c8022ce9
#
_cell.length_a   1.000
_cell.length_b   1.000
_cell.length_c   1.000
_cell.angle_alpha   90.00
_cell.angle_beta   90.00
_cell.angle_gamma   90.00
#
_symmetry.space_group_name_H-M   'P 1'
#
loop_
_entity.id
_entity.type
_entity.pdbx_description
1 polymer ?
#
loop_
_entity_poly.entity_id
_entity_poly.type
_entity_poly.pdbx_seq_one_letter_code
_entity_poly.pdbx_strand_id
1 'polypeptide(L)'
;MRRRGAEGVVQRLFTGLSAVYSRVYPQVRKAPKLVGKAYLCSMNEKLKVDEMGRLGLSDFRAARKFPLSVVLDNVRSVHNVGSVFRTADAFRLREVLLCGITAIPPSAEMHKTALGAEDSVAWRHFASTADALAELRARGVKVCVLEQCRRSGALQDFVFEPGSEYALVLGHEVHGVAQSVVDAADVVLEIPQFGTKHSLNVSVAAGMALWEMVKKGRFV
;
A
#
# COMPACT_ATOMS: atom_id res chain seq x y z
N MET A 1 7.36 36.12 27.46
CA MET A 1 5.95 35.74 27.30
C MET A 1 5.60 35.05 25.98
N ARG A 2 6.45 34.14 25.44
CA ARG A 2 6.26 33.48 24.10
C ARG A 2 6.37 31.94 24.08
N ARG A 3 6.36 31.25 25.24
CA ARG A 3 6.46 29.76 25.28
C ARG A 3 5.15 29.00 25.40
N ARG A 4 4.03 29.63 25.78
CA ARG A 4 2.75 28.95 25.97
C ARG A 4 1.95 28.65 24.69
N GLY A 5 2.26 29.29 23.56
CA GLY A 5 1.56 29.08 22.29
C GLY A 5 1.95 27.78 21.56
N ALA A 6 3.22 27.37 21.65
CA ALA A 6 3.73 26.20 20.95
C ALA A 6 3.28 24.87 21.59
N GLU A 7 3.15 24.85 22.93
CA GLU A 7 2.69 23.65 23.64
C GLU A 7 1.23 23.30 23.32
N GLY A 8 0.35 24.30 23.16
CA GLY A 8 -1.06 24.10 22.85
C GLY A 8 -1.33 23.59 21.43
N VAL A 9 -0.47 23.94 20.46
CA VAL A 9 -0.56 23.44 19.06
C VAL A 9 -0.06 22.02 18.97
N VAL A 10 1.05 21.71 19.62
CA VAL A 10 1.62 20.37 19.72
C VAL A 10 0.63 19.43 20.41
N GLN A 11 0.00 19.86 21.48
CA GLN A 11 -0.98 19.06 22.23
C GLN A 11 -2.24 18.74 21.42
N ARG A 12 -2.72 19.65 20.56
CA ARG A 12 -3.87 19.41 19.67
C ARG A 12 -3.53 18.47 18.50
N LEU A 13 -2.34 18.53 17.95
CA LEU A 13 -1.86 17.59 16.94
C LEU A 13 -1.74 16.17 17.49
N PHE A 14 -1.26 16.03 18.74
CA PHE A 14 -1.12 14.71 19.36
C PHE A 14 -2.45 14.09 19.82
N THR A 15 -3.44 14.86 20.23
CA THR A 15 -4.79 14.31 20.53
C THR A 15 -5.49 13.80 19.29
N GLY A 16 -5.32 14.46 18.14
CA GLY A 16 -5.84 13.98 16.86
C GLY A 16 -5.19 12.66 16.40
N LEU A 17 -3.86 12.56 16.49
CA LEU A 17 -3.11 11.34 16.14
C LEU A 17 -3.42 10.17 17.08
N SER A 18 -3.60 10.41 18.37
CA SER A 18 -3.96 9.39 19.35
C SER A 18 -5.34 8.80 19.10
N ALA A 19 -6.32 9.62 18.69
CA ALA A 19 -7.67 9.18 18.39
C ALA A 19 -7.71 8.32 17.09
N VAL A 20 -6.90 8.67 16.10
CA VAL A 20 -6.75 7.87 14.85
C VAL A 20 -6.05 6.55 15.15
N TYR A 21 -4.97 6.57 15.93
CA TYR A 21 -4.19 5.38 16.27
C TYR A 21 -5.01 4.36 17.09
N SER A 22 -5.81 4.81 18.04
CA SER A 22 -6.66 3.92 18.85
C SER A 22 -7.85 3.34 18.09
N ARG A 23 -8.30 3.97 16.99
CA ARG A 23 -9.31 3.41 16.09
C ARG A 23 -8.76 2.33 15.17
N VAL A 24 -7.53 2.51 14.68
CA VAL A 24 -6.86 1.55 13.76
C VAL A 24 -6.33 0.34 14.54
N TYR A 25 -5.92 0.53 15.78
CA TYR A 25 -5.38 -0.51 16.65
C TYR A 25 -6.15 -0.56 17.98
N PRO A 26 -7.38 -1.08 18.02
CA PRO A 26 -8.21 -1.09 19.23
C PRO A 26 -7.58 -1.85 20.39
N GLN A 27 -6.65 -2.79 20.11
CA GLN A 27 -5.85 -3.51 21.09
C GLN A 27 -4.78 -2.63 21.76
N VAL A 28 -4.37 -1.52 21.14
CA VAL A 28 -3.40 -0.57 21.71
C VAL A 28 -4.16 0.47 22.56
N ARG A 29 -4.61 0.05 23.72
CA ARG A 29 -5.48 0.86 24.60
C ARG A 29 -4.85 2.12 25.20
N LYS A 30 -3.57 2.38 25.00
CA LYS A 30 -2.91 3.61 25.48
C LYS A 30 -1.85 4.08 24.49
N ALA A 31 -2.13 5.17 23.78
CA ALA A 31 -1.07 5.93 23.15
C ALA A 31 -0.04 6.33 24.23
N PRO A 32 1.26 6.17 23.98
CA PRO A 32 2.28 6.57 24.95
C PRO A 32 2.12 8.08 25.25
N LYS A 33 1.93 8.42 26.51
CA LYS A 33 1.98 9.82 26.95
C LYS A 33 3.42 10.29 26.75
N LEU A 34 3.63 11.23 25.85
CA LEU A 34 4.89 11.98 25.74
C LEU A 34 5.03 12.84 27.01
N VAL A 35 5.61 12.28 28.03
CA VAL A 35 6.06 13.01 29.22
C VAL A 35 7.57 13.17 29.07
N GLY A 36 8.01 14.39 28.77
CA GLY A 36 9.39 14.88 28.77
C GLY A 36 10.50 13.87 28.46
N LYS A 37 11.38 14.15 27.57
CA LYS A 37 12.68 13.55 27.14
C LYS A 37 13.11 12.11 27.54
N ALA A 38 12.29 11.35 28.26
CA ALA A 38 12.52 9.95 28.55
C ALA A 38 11.47 9.12 27.80
N TYR A 39 11.83 8.63 26.63
CA TYR A 39 11.13 7.47 26.09
C TYR A 39 11.25 6.37 27.14
N LEU A 40 10.11 5.98 27.72
CA LEU A 40 10.01 4.78 28.54
C LEU A 40 10.26 3.56 27.64
N CYS A 41 11.53 3.31 27.32
CA CYS A 41 11.98 2.18 26.52
C CYS A 41 11.73 0.83 27.22
N SER A 42 11.35 0.85 28.51
CA SER A 42 11.16 -0.34 29.33
C SER A 42 9.78 -0.99 29.25
N MET A 43 8.83 -0.46 28.42
CA MET A 43 7.45 -0.97 28.31
C MET A 43 7.07 -1.39 26.88
N ASN A 44 8.01 -1.47 25.94
CA ASN A 44 7.73 -1.92 24.57
C ASN A 44 7.95 -3.44 24.44
N GLU A 45 7.10 -4.21 25.06
CA GLU A 45 7.06 -5.65 24.84
C GLU A 45 6.54 -5.96 23.43
N LYS A 46 7.16 -6.95 22.76
CA LYS A 46 6.69 -7.44 21.47
C LYS A 46 5.36 -8.15 21.64
N LEU A 47 4.37 -7.77 20.84
CA LEU A 47 3.10 -8.48 20.77
C LEU A 47 3.31 -9.91 20.25
N LYS A 48 2.68 -10.88 20.87
CA LYS A 48 2.56 -12.24 20.36
C LYS A 48 1.52 -12.27 19.23
N VAL A 49 1.56 -13.30 18.40
CA VAL A 49 0.70 -13.43 17.22
C VAL A 49 -0.79 -13.41 17.60
N ASP A 50 -1.17 -14.08 18.67
CA ASP A 50 -2.53 -14.11 19.23
C ASP A 50 -3.00 -12.76 19.79
N GLU A 51 -2.08 -11.92 20.24
CA GLU A 51 -2.38 -10.57 20.76
C GLU A 51 -2.58 -9.53 19.64
N MET A 52 -2.17 -9.83 18.41
CA MET A 52 -2.28 -8.90 17.27
C MET A 52 -3.70 -8.73 16.75
N GLY A 53 -4.65 -9.59 17.14
CA GLY A 53 -6.06 -9.51 16.71
C GLY A 53 -6.23 -9.59 15.18
N ARG A 54 -5.44 -10.43 14.51
CA ARG A 54 -5.52 -10.62 13.05
C ARG A 54 -6.81 -11.34 12.69
N LEU A 55 -7.43 -10.91 11.59
CA LEU A 55 -8.64 -11.54 11.06
C LEU A 55 -8.33 -12.96 10.57
N GLY A 56 -9.27 -13.88 10.79
CA GLY A 56 -9.27 -15.17 10.10
C GLY A 56 -9.58 -14.98 8.60
N LEU A 57 -9.30 -16.00 7.79
CA LEU A 57 -9.45 -15.94 6.33
C LEU A 57 -10.87 -15.58 5.89
N SER A 58 -11.89 -16.17 6.52
CA SER A 58 -13.32 -15.88 6.24
C SER A 58 -13.67 -14.42 6.56
N ASP A 59 -13.25 -13.96 7.74
CA ASP A 59 -13.52 -12.61 8.21
C ASP A 59 -12.78 -11.57 7.37
N PHE A 60 -11.53 -11.87 6.98
CA PHE A 60 -10.79 -11.02 6.06
C PHE A 60 -11.50 -10.88 4.72
N ARG A 61 -11.99 -11.97 4.14
CA ARG A 61 -12.73 -11.94 2.85
C ARG A 61 -14.01 -11.12 2.96
N ALA A 62 -14.75 -11.23 4.07
CA ALA A 62 -16.00 -10.50 4.32
C ALA A 62 -15.75 -9.02 4.71
N ALA A 63 -14.59 -8.69 5.26
CA ALA A 63 -14.29 -7.36 5.74
C ALA A 63 -14.27 -6.32 4.62
N ARG A 64 -14.67 -5.08 4.93
CA ARG A 64 -14.53 -3.94 4.02
C ARG A 64 -13.08 -3.79 3.57
N LYS A 65 -12.87 -3.66 2.26
CA LYS A 65 -11.55 -3.46 1.66
C LYS A 65 -11.21 -1.98 1.50
N PHE A 66 -9.94 -1.66 1.57
CA PHE A 66 -9.45 -0.36 1.16
C PHE A 66 -9.66 -0.21 -0.36
N PRO A 67 -10.18 0.94 -0.86
CA PRO A 67 -10.56 1.10 -2.26
C PRO A 67 -9.33 1.32 -3.16
N LEU A 68 -8.38 0.39 -3.09
CA LEU A 68 -7.16 0.37 -3.88
C LEU A 68 -6.90 -1.04 -4.39
N SER A 69 -6.72 -1.17 -5.70
CA SER A 69 -6.25 -2.38 -6.37
C SER A 69 -4.78 -2.23 -6.76
N VAL A 70 -4.06 -3.35 -6.88
CA VAL A 70 -2.70 -3.37 -7.43
C VAL A 70 -2.72 -4.08 -8.78
N VAL A 71 -2.07 -3.50 -9.78
CA VAL A 71 -1.89 -4.10 -11.11
C VAL A 71 -0.41 -4.39 -11.31
N LEU A 72 -0.07 -5.64 -11.59
CA LEU A 72 1.31 -6.07 -11.86
C LEU A 72 1.47 -6.28 -13.36
N ASP A 73 2.10 -5.30 -14.02
CA ASP A 73 2.34 -5.29 -15.46
C ASP A 73 3.60 -6.09 -15.80
N ASN A 74 3.43 -7.35 -16.17
CA ASN A 74 4.54 -8.24 -16.56
C ASN A 74 5.63 -8.38 -15.49
N VAL A 75 5.29 -8.38 -14.20
CA VAL A 75 6.26 -8.59 -13.11
C VAL A 75 6.78 -10.01 -13.15
N ARG A 76 8.09 -10.16 -13.39
CA ARG A 76 8.72 -11.44 -13.66
C ARG A 76 9.01 -12.28 -12.41
N SER A 77 9.46 -11.63 -11.34
CA SER A 77 9.88 -12.32 -10.13
C SER A 77 8.69 -12.77 -9.28
N VAL A 78 8.52 -14.08 -9.18
CA VAL A 78 7.50 -14.72 -8.33
C VAL A 78 7.59 -14.27 -6.87
N HIS A 79 8.81 -14.06 -6.35
CA HIS A 79 9.02 -13.56 -5.00
C HIS A 79 8.55 -12.12 -4.81
N ASN A 80 8.71 -11.27 -5.84
CA ASN A 80 8.16 -9.90 -5.81
C ASN A 80 6.64 -9.95 -5.79
N VAL A 81 6.02 -10.79 -6.62
CA VAL A 81 4.57 -10.98 -6.65
C VAL A 81 4.05 -11.41 -5.27
N GLY A 82 4.67 -12.42 -4.65
CA GLY A 82 4.30 -12.88 -3.30
C GLY A 82 4.45 -11.79 -2.24
N SER A 83 5.51 -10.98 -2.32
CA SER A 83 5.72 -9.84 -1.41
C SER A 83 4.64 -8.77 -1.57
N VAL A 84 4.17 -8.53 -2.80
CA VAL A 84 3.04 -7.62 -3.07
C VAL A 84 1.74 -8.17 -2.49
N PHE A 85 1.45 -9.47 -2.64
CA PHE A 85 0.29 -10.09 -2.00
C PHE A 85 0.30 -9.90 -0.49
N ARG A 86 1.44 -10.12 0.16
CA ARG A 86 1.59 -9.93 1.60
C ARG A 86 1.35 -8.48 2.03
N THR A 87 1.79 -7.50 1.24
CA THR A 87 1.54 -6.09 1.48
C THR A 87 0.08 -5.73 1.25
N ALA A 88 -0.54 -6.30 0.21
CA ALA A 88 -1.96 -6.13 -0.10
C ALA A 88 -2.86 -6.68 1.02
N ASP A 89 -2.51 -7.84 1.59
CA ASP A 89 -3.17 -8.40 2.77
C ASP A 89 -3.06 -7.46 3.97
N ALA A 90 -1.84 -7.02 4.29
CA ALA A 90 -1.57 -6.15 5.44
C ALA A 90 -2.41 -4.87 5.43
N PHE A 91 -2.73 -4.32 4.26
CA PHE A 91 -3.55 -3.12 4.09
C PHE A 91 -5.01 -3.40 3.69
N ARG A 92 -5.43 -4.66 3.66
CA ARG A 92 -6.76 -5.10 3.21
C ARG A 92 -7.16 -4.46 1.88
N LEU A 93 -6.26 -4.49 0.89
CA LEU A 93 -6.53 -3.96 -0.43
C LEU A 93 -7.67 -4.73 -1.11
N ARG A 94 -8.29 -4.12 -2.12
CA ARG A 94 -9.42 -4.72 -2.83
C ARG A 94 -9.03 -6.00 -3.56
N GLU A 95 -8.02 -5.93 -4.42
CA GLU A 95 -7.57 -7.04 -5.25
C GLU A 95 -6.16 -6.81 -5.82
N VAL A 96 -5.55 -7.88 -6.32
CA VAL A 96 -4.32 -7.85 -7.11
C VAL A 96 -4.64 -8.37 -8.51
N LEU A 97 -4.34 -7.57 -9.55
CA LEU A 97 -4.50 -7.92 -10.96
C LEU A 97 -3.14 -8.31 -11.53
N LEU A 98 -3.05 -9.55 -11.99
CA LEU A 98 -1.82 -10.16 -12.52
C LEU A 98 -1.90 -10.13 -14.04
N CYS A 99 -1.00 -9.39 -14.71
CA CYS A 99 -1.10 -9.15 -16.14
C CYS A 99 0.07 -9.77 -16.91
N GLY A 100 -0.22 -10.31 -18.09
CA GLY A 100 0.79 -10.87 -18.99
C GLY A 100 1.54 -12.04 -18.37
N ILE A 101 2.87 -11.95 -18.30
CA ILE A 101 3.75 -13.01 -17.79
C ILE A 101 3.81 -13.09 -16.27
N THR A 102 3.08 -12.21 -15.55
CA THR A 102 3.07 -12.21 -14.08
C THR A 102 2.56 -13.56 -13.57
N ALA A 103 3.34 -14.19 -12.68
CA ALA A 103 2.99 -15.49 -12.13
C ALA A 103 1.69 -15.45 -11.32
N ILE A 104 0.91 -16.53 -11.44
CA ILE A 104 -0.38 -16.68 -10.75
C ILE A 104 -0.30 -17.73 -9.65
N PRO A 105 -1.11 -17.62 -8.57
CA PRO A 105 -1.30 -18.71 -7.62
C PRO A 105 -2.03 -19.92 -8.28
N PRO A 106 -1.82 -21.16 -7.79
CA PRO A 106 -0.91 -21.51 -6.70
C PRO A 106 0.55 -21.65 -7.16
N SER A 107 1.47 -21.20 -6.33
CA SER A 107 2.91 -21.33 -6.61
C SER A 107 3.67 -21.48 -5.28
N ALA A 108 4.42 -22.59 -5.14
CA ALA A 108 5.22 -22.85 -3.95
C ALA A 108 6.31 -21.77 -3.72
N GLU A 109 6.86 -21.21 -4.82
CA GLU A 109 7.83 -20.12 -4.74
C GLU A 109 7.18 -18.80 -4.29
N MET A 110 5.96 -18.51 -4.75
CA MET A 110 5.20 -17.35 -4.31
C MET A 110 4.85 -17.44 -2.82
N HIS A 111 4.43 -18.64 -2.37
CA HIS A 111 4.05 -18.90 -0.99
C HIS A 111 5.17 -18.58 0.01
N LYS A 112 6.44 -18.75 -0.36
CA LYS A 112 7.60 -18.43 0.49
C LYS A 112 7.64 -16.95 0.93
N THR A 113 7.10 -16.05 0.11
CA THR A 113 7.07 -14.60 0.39
C THR A 113 5.67 -14.09 0.72
N ALA A 114 4.65 -14.64 0.12
CA ALA A 114 3.25 -14.28 0.37
C ALA A 114 2.75 -14.80 1.74
N LEU A 115 3.24 -15.96 2.19
CA LEU A 115 2.88 -16.60 3.47
C LEU A 115 1.37 -16.81 3.66
N GLY A 116 0.66 -17.20 2.60
CA GLY A 116 -0.78 -17.42 2.58
C GLY A 116 -1.62 -16.18 2.23
N ALA A 117 -0.99 -15.02 1.99
CA ALA A 117 -1.72 -13.82 1.57
C ALA A 117 -2.38 -13.98 0.18
N GLU A 118 -1.85 -14.85 -0.67
CA GLU A 118 -2.44 -15.24 -1.96
C GLU A 118 -3.78 -15.97 -1.83
N ASP A 119 -4.06 -16.52 -0.64
CA ASP A 119 -5.34 -17.16 -0.35
C ASP A 119 -6.38 -16.18 0.22
N SER A 120 -5.92 -15.10 0.87
CA SER A 120 -6.78 -14.09 1.52
C SER A 120 -7.17 -12.95 0.58
N VAL A 121 -6.21 -12.44 -0.21
CA VAL A 121 -6.42 -11.32 -1.12
C VAL A 121 -7.05 -11.82 -2.43
N ALA A 122 -8.13 -11.17 -2.85
CA ALA A 122 -8.72 -11.45 -4.16
C ALA A 122 -7.72 -11.12 -5.28
N TRP A 123 -7.66 -11.98 -6.29
CA TRP A 123 -6.81 -11.75 -7.45
C TRP A 123 -7.46 -12.26 -8.72
N ARG A 124 -7.04 -11.71 -9.86
CA ARG A 124 -7.45 -12.14 -11.20
C ARG A 124 -6.28 -12.03 -12.15
N HIS A 125 -6.30 -12.83 -13.19
CA HIS A 125 -5.31 -12.76 -14.27
C HIS A 125 -5.91 -12.17 -15.54
N PHE A 126 -5.13 -11.36 -16.25
CA PHE A 126 -5.45 -10.77 -17.54
C PHE A 126 -4.34 -11.09 -18.54
N ALA A 127 -4.71 -11.38 -19.79
CA ALA A 127 -3.76 -11.63 -20.85
C ALA A 127 -2.87 -10.39 -21.13
N SER A 128 -3.42 -9.20 -20.94
CA SER A 128 -2.68 -7.94 -21.06
C SER A 128 -3.08 -6.94 -19.98
N THR A 129 -2.17 -6.00 -19.69
CA THR A 129 -2.45 -4.89 -18.78
C THR A 129 -3.53 -3.97 -19.35
N ALA A 130 -3.60 -3.82 -20.69
CA ALA A 130 -4.63 -3.03 -21.34
C ALA A 130 -6.05 -3.55 -21.04
N ASP A 131 -6.26 -4.87 -21.03
CA ASP A 131 -7.54 -5.49 -20.70
C ASP A 131 -7.94 -5.21 -19.25
N ALA A 132 -6.97 -5.33 -18.32
CA ALA A 132 -7.18 -5.00 -16.92
C ALA A 132 -7.58 -3.53 -16.73
N LEU A 133 -6.89 -2.60 -17.41
CA LEU A 133 -7.19 -1.18 -17.34
C LEU A 133 -8.55 -0.84 -17.95
N ALA A 134 -8.94 -1.49 -19.05
CA ALA A 134 -10.25 -1.31 -19.66
C ALA A 134 -11.39 -1.66 -18.68
N GLU A 135 -11.24 -2.79 -17.98
CA GLU A 135 -12.21 -3.21 -16.97
C GLU A 135 -12.24 -2.26 -15.76
N LEU A 136 -11.07 -1.86 -15.25
CA LEU A 136 -10.99 -0.92 -14.12
C LEU A 136 -11.67 0.41 -14.45
N ARG A 137 -11.47 0.93 -15.65
CA ARG A 137 -12.13 2.15 -16.14
C ARG A 137 -13.64 2.00 -16.28
N ALA A 138 -14.11 0.86 -16.78
CA ALA A 138 -15.54 0.57 -16.85
C ALA A 138 -16.20 0.59 -15.46
N ARG A 139 -15.44 0.34 -14.41
CA ARG A 139 -15.87 0.43 -13.00
C ARG A 139 -15.66 1.83 -12.39
N GLY A 140 -15.14 2.80 -13.13
CA GLY A 140 -14.84 4.14 -12.63
C GLY A 140 -13.60 4.23 -11.74
N VAL A 141 -12.72 3.25 -11.79
CA VAL A 141 -11.47 3.21 -11.00
C VAL A 141 -10.42 4.11 -11.65
N LYS A 142 -9.81 5.00 -10.89
CA LYS A 142 -8.71 5.86 -11.34
C LYS A 142 -7.40 5.09 -11.36
N VAL A 143 -6.71 5.15 -12.49
CA VAL A 143 -5.45 4.42 -12.72
C VAL A 143 -4.26 5.31 -12.38
N CYS A 144 -3.47 4.91 -11.39
CA CYS A 144 -2.18 5.48 -11.05
C CYS A 144 -1.07 4.55 -11.54
N VAL A 145 -0.06 5.08 -12.21
CA VAL A 145 1.15 4.35 -12.59
C VAL A 145 2.30 4.81 -11.71
N LEU A 146 3.07 3.87 -11.16
CA LEU A 146 4.32 4.17 -10.45
C LEU A 146 5.50 3.99 -11.40
N GLU A 147 6.00 5.09 -11.97
CA GLU A 147 7.10 5.08 -12.94
C GLU A 147 7.79 6.45 -12.98
N GLN A 148 9.09 6.45 -13.32
CA GLN A 148 9.85 7.68 -13.52
C GLN A 148 9.62 8.25 -14.92
N CYS A 149 8.86 9.33 -15.02
CA CYS A 149 8.49 9.95 -16.27
C CYS A 149 8.80 11.46 -16.25
N ARG A 150 8.88 12.08 -17.44
CA ARG A 150 9.13 13.54 -17.55
C ARG A 150 8.08 14.41 -16.85
N ARG A 151 6.88 13.89 -16.63
CA ARG A 151 5.74 14.62 -16.02
C ARG A 151 5.11 13.82 -14.88
N SER A 152 5.89 12.97 -14.21
CA SER A 152 5.43 12.30 -12.99
C SER A 152 5.31 13.29 -11.83
N GLY A 153 4.28 13.11 -11.00
CA GLY A 153 4.17 13.77 -9.71
C GLY A 153 4.90 13.01 -8.63
N ALA A 154 5.40 13.69 -7.62
CA ALA A 154 6.03 13.00 -6.50
C ALA A 154 4.97 12.27 -5.65
N LEU A 155 5.26 11.04 -5.26
CA LEU A 155 4.33 10.18 -4.51
C LEU A 155 3.81 10.84 -3.22
N GLN A 156 4.67 11.60 -2.52
CA GLN A 156 4.30 12.30 -1.29
C GLN A 156 3.26 13.41 -1.53
N ASP A 157 3.12 13.91 -2.75
CA ASP A 157 2.17 14.96 -3.09
C ASP A 157 0.83 14.40 -3.64
N PHE A 158 0.74 13.09 -3.80
CA PHE A 158 -0.50 12.43 -4.24
C PHE A 158 -1.65 12.73 -3.28
N VAL A 159 -2.83 13.00 -3.81
CA VAL A 159 -4.05 13.22 -3.04
C VAL A 159 -5.02 12.08 -3.30
N PHE A 160 -5.39 11.35 -2.25
CA PHE A 160 -6.41 10.33 -2.31
C PHE A 160 -7.79 11.00 -2.14
N GLU A 161 -8.57 11.06 -3.19
CA GLU A 161 -9.88 11.71 -3.17
C GLU A 161 -10.91 10.84 -2.42
N PRO A 162 -11.64 11.40 -1.44
CA PRO A 162 -12.69 10.67 -0.73
C PRO A 162 -13.75 10.10 -1.70
N GLY A 163 -14.09 8.83 -1.50
CA GLY A 163 -15.09 8.14 -2.32
C GLY A 163 -14.60 7.64 -3.67
N SER A 164 -13.38 7.96 -4.08
CA SER A 164 -12.76 7.40 -5.29
C SER A 164 -12.13 6.04 -5.02
N GLU A 165 -12.10 5.19 -6.04
CA GLU A 165 -11.33 3.95 -6.09
C GLU A 165 -10.11 4.14 -6.99
N TYR A 166 -9.00 3.51 -6.62
CA TYR A 166 -7.75 3.62 -7.35
C TYR A 166 -7.18 2.25 -7.69
N ALA A 167 -6.39 2.20 -8.75
CA ALA A 167 -5.52 1.08 -9.08
C ALA A 167 -4.09 1.60 -9.23
N LEU A 168 -3.13 0.96 -8.55
CA LEU A 168 -1.71 1.26 -8.67
C LEU A 168 -1.05 0.24 -9.59
N VAL A 169 -0.52 0.69 -10.71
CA VAL A 169 0.21 -0.14 -11.68
C VAL A 169 1.69 -0.11 -11.36
N LEU A 170 2.28 -1.30 -11.30
CA LEU A 170 3.71 -1.55 -11.08
C LEU A 170 4.23 -2.39 -12.24
N GLY A 171 5.39 -2.07 -12.78
CA GLY A 171 5.92 -2.67 -14.00
C GLY A 171 7.00 -3.72 -13.79
N HIS A 172 7.46 -4.25 -14.92
CA HIS A 172 8.54 -5.21 -15.03
C HIS A 172 9.85 -4.66 -14.44
N GLU A 173 10.64 -5.51 -13.78
CA GLU A 173 11.82 -5.12 -13.01
C GLU A 173 12.93 -4.46 -13.86
N VAL A 174 12.96 -4.72 -15.16
CA VAL A 174 13.97 -4.18 -16.08
C VAL A 174 13.40 -3.11 -17.01
N HIS A 175 12.17 -3.31 -17.48
CA HIS A 175 11.57 -2.47 -18.53
C HIS A 175 10.58 -1.44 -17.95
N GLY A 176 10.27 -1.53 -16.66
CA GLY A 176 9.25 -0.68 -16.03
C GLY A 176 7.85 -0.97 -16.56
N VAL A 177 6.97 0.00 -16.45
CA VAL A 177 5.60 -0.04 -16.98
C VAL A 177 5.62 0.25 -18.48
N ALA A 178 4.87 -0.51 -19.28
CA ALA A 178 4.78 -0.30 -20.72
C ALA A 178 4.30 1.13 -21.04
N GLN A 179 4.92 1.78 -22.06
CA GLN A 179 4.61 3.18 -22.40
C GLN A 179 3.11 3.38 -22.68
N SER A 180 2.47 2.46 -23.36
CA SER A 180 1.03 2.52 -23.64
C SER A 180 0.16 2.51 -22.38
N VAL A 181 0.64 1.88 -21.30
CA VAL A 181 -0.01 1.87 -19.98
C VAL A 181 0.22 3.20 -19.27
N VAL A 182 1.43 3.75 -19.35
CA VAL A 182 1.76 5.09 -18.83
C VAL A 182 0.91 6.15 -19.50
N ASP A 183 0.80 6.12 -20.84
CA ASP A 183 0.02 7.09 -21.63
C ASP A 183 -1.48 7.01 -21.32
N ALA A 184 -1.92 5.84 -20.90
CA ALA A 184 -3.29 5.57 -20.53
C ALA A 184 -3.61 5.89 -19.06
N ALA A 185 -2.68 6.27 -18.22
CA ALA A 185 -2.89 6.51 -16.79
C ALA A 185 -3.58 7.85 -16.52
N ASP A 186 -4.40 7.90 -15.47
CA ASP A 186 -4.97 9.16 -14.97
C ASP A 186 -3.93 9.97 -14.21
N VAL A 187 -3.01 9.27 -13.51
CA VAL A 187 -1.92 9.88 -12.73
C VAL A 187 -0.65 9.04 -12.87
N VAL A 188 0.48 9.70 -13.10
CA VAL A 188 1.80 9.07 -13.04
C VAL A 188 2.53 9.60 -11.82
N LEU A 189 3.00 8.70 -10.98
CA LEU A 189 3.67 8.98 -9.71
C LEU A 189 5.09 8.44 -9.73
N GLU A 190 5.99 9.12 -9.06
CA GLU A 190 7.35 8.63 -8.82
C GLU A 190 7.74 8.71 -7.34
N ILE A 191 8.63 7.82 -6.94
CA ILE A 191 9.33 7.91 -5.65
C ILE A 191 10.65 8.64 -5.93
N PRO A 192 10.89 9.85 -5.39
CA PRO A 192 12.16 10.55 -5.58
C PRO A 192 13.33 9.72 -5.09
N GLN A 193 14.37 9.58 -5.91
CA GLN A 193 15.57 8.79 -5.63
C GLN A 193 16.81 9.66 -5.74
N PHE A 194 17.75 9.49 -4.80
CA PHE A 194 18.96 10.30 -4.69
C PHE A 194 20.25 9.45 -4.73
N GLY A 195 20.09 8.17 -5.04
CA GLY A 195 21.19 7.21 -5.09
C GLY A 195 21.82 7.06 -6.47
N THR A 196 22.65 6.04 -6.62
CA THR A 196 23.34 5.72 -7.87
C THR A 196 22.58 4.71 -8.75
N LYS A 197 21.54 4.07 -8.24
CA LYS A 197 20.74 3.09 -8.98
C LYS A 197 19.58 3.78 -9.67
N HIS A 198 19.17 3.21 -10.81
CA HIS A 198 18.11 3.79 -11.65
C HIS A 198 16.70 3.47 -11.14
N SER A 199 16.53 2.44 -10.30
CA SER A 199 15.22 2.02 -9.79
C SER A 199 15.31 1.34 -8.44
N LEU A 200 14.19 1.30 -7.73
CA LEU A 200 13.96 0.46 -6.56
C LEU A 200 13.49 -0.94 -7.00
N ASN A 201 13.67 -1.94 -6.14
CA ASN A 201 12.99 -3.22 -6.31
C ASN A 201 11.47 -2.98 -6.32
N VAL A 202 10.75 -3.64 -7.24
CA VAL A 202 9.32 -3.40 -7.47
C VAL A 202 8.47 -3.69 -6.24
N SER A 203 8.77 -4.71 -5.44
CA SER A 203 8.01 -5.00 -4.22
C SER A 203 8.30 -4.00 -3.10
N VAL A 204 9.50 -3.42 -3.06
CA VAL A 204 9.85 -2.33 -2.13
C VAL A 204 9.12 -1.05 -2.55
N ALA A 205 9.16 -0.69 -3.83
CA ALA A 205 8.45 0.46 -4.37
C ALA A 205 6.92 0.32 -4.13
N ALA A 206 6.38 -0.89 -4.33
CA ALA A 206 5.00 -1.21 -4.00
C ALA A 206 4.68 -0.94 -2.53
N GLY A 207 5.49 -1.44 -1.61
CA GLY A 207 5.29 -1.23 -0.17
C GLY A 207 5.27 0.25 0.21
N MET A 208 6.18 1.05 -0.34
CA MET A 208 6.25 2.49 -0.10
C MET A 208 5.01 3.21 -0.66
N ALA A 209 4.63 2.92 -1.91
CA ALA A 209 3.50 3.57 -2.56
C ALA A 209 2.16 3.18 -1.90
N LEU A 210 1.96 1.90 -1.63
CA LEU A 210 0.75 1.41 -0.98
C LEU A 210 0.58 1.99 0.43
N TRP A 211 1.66 2.07 1.21
CA TRP A 211 1.62 2.71 2.53
C TRP A 211 1.21 4.19 2.43
N GLU A 212 1.83 4.94 1.51
CA GLU A 212 1.51 6.36 1.34
C GLU A 212 0.07 6.58 0.89
N MET A 213 -0.43 5.78 -0.06
CA MET A 213 -1.81 5.86 -0.54
C MET A 213 -2.82 5.49 0.55
N VAL A 214 -2.58 4.42 1.32
CA VAL A 214 -3.44 4.00 2.43
C VAL A 214 -3.47 5.04 3.54
N LYS A 215 -2.32 5.61 3.89
CA LYS A 215 -2.21 6.70 4.88
C LYS A 215 -3.03 7.92 4.46
N LYS A 216 -2.99 8.29 3.18
CA LYS A 216 -3.74 9.43 2.63
C LYS A 216 -5.23 9.15 2.46
N GLY A 217 -5.60 7.95 2.10
CA GLY A 217 -6.99 7.53 1.98
C GLY A 217 -7.71 7.34 3.31
N ARG A 218 -7.01 7.44 4.45
CA ARG A 218 -7.54 7.34 5.80
C ARG A 218 -8.48 6.15 5.94
N PHE A 219 -7.95 4.94 5.71
CA PHE A 219 -8.70 3.72 5.94
C PHE A 219 -8.98 3.57 7.45
N VAL A 220 -10.13 4.03 7.85
CA VAL A 220 -10.62 4.00 9.25
C VAL A 220 -11.96 3.28 9.26
#